data_db923b1a3baa3a93e46646fc4e9a9ccd
#
_entry.id   db923b1a3baa3a93e46646fc4e9a9ccd
#
_cell.length_a   1.000
_cell.length_b   1.000
_cell.length_c   1.000
_cell.angle_alpha   90.00
_cell.angle_beta   90.00
_cell.angle_gamma   90.00
#
_symmetry.space_group_name_H-M   'P 1'
#
loop_
_entity.id
_entity.type
_entity.pdbx_description
1 polymer ?
#
loop_
_entity_poly.entity_id
_entity_poly.type
_entity_poly.pdbx_seq_one_letter_code
_entity_poly.pdbx_strand_id
1 'polypeptide(L)'
;MLRTIRAFWHDQSGIALILVSVMLPAIIGLSLLAIDMSRMNNLDNDLQKGTDALALAAAAELSGRSDAWTRAENALTNLVSNSTMFSDGGSVSLTTGAGATTVDATYPACRSKGQISWCFLASIPTNDSDPITSANYAASPITTRFIQVWAQPEGFTPMFPVSVSSSGNATDKSYNLTAVSVAGFTSGVCNYTPVFMCNPYEMVNGTNTAGGVTLEQAVTDPAVHRRLIELRMVGNGSAYGPGNFGFLQPPDGVGNGAQALAQTIATSKPLGCYSAQGVNTKTGQSTGPVQDAFNVRFGIAASGHFDTPEYGPAENVRKGGVRSNGNSSQCPQYNQLTFNGPGNKGLPRDQTTPYMGGRMGAGDYLLLGPGNYWQTNFGSASYPSTWDTTTPTRYEVYKYERAALANGTLPSTPPTAAQSLVGVQSTGGEVGTPASGCQPPVTTVDRRLLYGALLNCNALEAAGYDLNGNSTNLPVEAFASFFLTEPVASASSDASVMVELVDISGREGQGTLDNFLRDEAQLYR
;
A
#
# COMPACT_ATOMS: atom_id res chain seq x y z
N MET A 1 77.70 62.03 11.33
CA MET A 1 77.03 61.21 12.34
C MET A 1 75.55 61.50 12.55
N LEU A 2 75.18 62.74 12.83
CA LEU A 2 73.76 63.09 13.05
C LEU A 2 72.83 62.85 11.84
N ARG A 3 73.31 62.98 10.61
CA ARG A 3 72.50 62.77 9.41
C ARG A 3 72.18 61.25 9.18
N THR A 4 73.09 60.39 9.51
CA THR A 4 72.92 58.88 9.39
C THR A 4 72.00 58.37 10.50
N ILE A 5 72.03 58.91 11.69
CA ILE A 5 71.13 58.58 12.77
C ILE A 5 69.69 59.03 12.45
N ARG A 6 69.55 60.24 11.84
CA ARG A 6 68.22 60.73 11.44
C ARG A 6 67.64 59.96 10.25
N ALA A 7 68.49 59.50 9.30
CA ALA A 7 68.07 58.61 8.19
C ALA A 7 67.61 57.23 8.73
N PHE A 8 68.31 56.70 9.70
CA PHE A 8 67.96 55.44 10.35
C PHE A 8 66.63 55.52 11.16
N TRP A 9 66.36 56.70 11.74
CA TRP A 9 65.08 56.92 12.47
C TRP A 9 63.89 57.14 11.57
N HIS A 10 64.10 57.47 10.31
CA HIS A 10 63.05 57.67 9.29
C HIS A 10 63.02 56.53 8.28
N ASP A 11 63.87 55.54 8.41
CA ASP A 11 63.87 54.38 7.50
C ASP A 11 62.76 53.42 7.94
N GLN A 12 61.67 53.45 7.21
CA GLN A 12 60.52 52.58 7.41
C GLN A 12 60.68 51.19 6.76
N SER A 13 61.79 50.93 6.08
CA SER A 13 62.05 49.67 5.40
C SER A 13 62.08 48.46 6.34
N GLY A 14 62.54 48.69 7.61
CA GLY A 14 62.54 47.67 8.66
C GLY A 14 61.14 47.31 9.21
N ILE A 15 60.19 48.24 9.17
CA ILE A 15 58.84 48.06 9.69
C ILE A 15 58.08 47.00 8.88
N ALA A 16 58.27 47.00 7.56
CA ALA A 16 57.63 46.02 6.67
C ALA A 16 58.04 44.57 7.02
N LEU A 17 59.31 44.33 7.36
CA LEU A 17 59.81 43.02 7.77
C LEU A 17 59.18 42.56 9.08
N ILE A 18 59.06 43.42 10.07
CA ILE A 18 58.43 43.12 11.36
C ILE A 18 56.94 42.86 11.18
N LEU A 19 56.28 43.73 10.38
CA LEU A 19 54.85 43.56 10.08
C LEU A 19 54.57 42.24 9.39
N VAL A 20 55.36 41.90 8.34
CA VAL A 20 55.22 40.62 7.62
C VAL A 20 55.53 39.43 8.53
N SER A 21 56.59 39.51 9.37
CA SER A 21 56.94 38.40 10.25
C SER A 21 55.89 38.12 11.33
N VAL A 22 55.10 39.13 11.74
CA VAL A 22 54.00 38.97 12.73
C VAL A 22 52.71 38.57 12.02
N MET A 23 52.42 39.15 10.83
CA MET A 23 51.20 38.87 10.11
C MET A 23 51.23 37.49 9.38
N LEU A 24 52.38 37.04 8.89
CA LEU A 24 52.51 35.82 8.15
C LEU A 24 52.04 34.56 8.92
N PRO A 25 52.45 34.36 10.17
CA PRO A 25 51.93 33.26 10.99
C PRO A 25 50.41 33.33 11.24
N ALA A 26 49.88 34.54 11.44
CA ALA A 26 48.45 34.74 11.57
C ALA A 26 47.66 34.38 10.31
N ILE A 27 48.16 34.82 9.15
CA ILE A 27 47.55 34.49 7.83
C ILE A 27 47.63 32.99 7.56
N ILE A 28 48.79 32.35 7.84
CA ILE A 28 48.93 30.90 7.70
C ILE A 28 47.98 30.18 8.63
N GLY A 29 47.89 30.60 9.91
CA GLY A 29 46.99 30.01 10.89
C GLY A 29 45.53 30.09 10.45
N LEU A 30 45.06 31.26 9.99
CA LEU A 30 43.70 31.43 9.51
C LEU A 30 43.43 30.60 8.23
N SER A 31 44.44 30.49 7.34
CA SER A 31 44.33 29.65 6.13
C SER A 31 44.21 28.17 6.50
N LEU A 32 44.99 27.67 7.42
CA LEU A 32 44.92 26.29 7.89
C LEU A 32 43.57 26.01 8.57
N LEU A 33 43.06 26.93 9.37
CA LEU A 33 41.76 26.82 10.01
C LEU A 33 40.65 26.74 8.96
N ALA A 34 40.71 27.60 7.92
CA ALA A 34 39.72 27.58 6.82
C ALA A 34 39.74 26.25 6.05
N ILE A 35 40.96 25.72 5.80
CA ILE A 35 41.14 24.41 5.16
C ILE A 35 40.56 23.29 6.02
N ASP A 36 40.86 23.28 7.33
CA ASP A 36 40.36 22.26 8.24
C ASP A 36 38.84 22.30 8.38
N MET A 37 38.23 23.49 8.47
CA MET A 37 36.79 23.61 8.45
C MET A 37 36.17 23.05 7.15
N SER A 38 36.80 23.34 6.00
CA SER A 38 36.34 22.81 4.72
C SER A 38 36.45 21.27 4.65
N ARG A 39 37.56 20.69 5.13
CA ARG A 39 37.76 19.23 5.19
C ARG A 39 36.76 18.57 6.14
N MET A 40 36.56 19.14 7.32
CA MET A 40 35.58 18.64 8.31
C MET A 40 34.16 18.67 7.73
N ASN A 41 33.76 19.78 7.12
CA ASN A 41 32.43 19.87 6.48
C ASN A 41 32.27 18.89 5.31
N ASN A 42 33.33 18.63 4.55
CA ASN A 42 33.27 17.66 3.47
C ASN A 42 33.11 16.23 4.03
N LEU A 43 33.86 15.88 5.11
CA LEU A 43 33.73 14.58 5.74
C LEU A 43 32.32 14.38 6.35
N ASP A 44 31.81 15.38 7.05
CA ASP A 44 30.45 15.39 7.61
C ASP A 44 29.38 15.19 6.50
N ASN A 45 29.50 15.95 5.40
CA ASN A 45 28.60 15.80 4.25
C ASN A 45 28.70 14.42 3.57
N ASP A 46 29.90 13.83 3.49
CA ASP A 46 30.08 12.52 2.92
C ASP A 46 29.47 11.43 3.81
N LEU A 47 29.65 11.54 5.14
CA LEU A 47 29.03 10.65 6.12
C LEU A 47 27.49 10.76 6.06
N GLN A 48 26.95 12.00 6.03
CA GLN A 48 25.51 12.22 5.98
C GLN A 48 24.90 11.68 4.69
N LYS A 49 25.47 11.98 3.51
CA LYS A 49 25.00 11.41 2.24
C LYS A 49 25.05 9.88 2.22
N GLY A 50 26.09 9.30 2.83
CA GLY A 50 26.22 7.85 2.91
C GLY A 50 25.14 7.23 3.80
N THR A 51 24.90 7.80 4.98
CA THR A 51 23.87 7.31 5.88
C THR A 51 22.46 7.54 5.33
N ASP A 52 22.22 8.66 4.65
CA ASP A 52 20.94 8.96 3.97
C ASP A 52 20.63 7.91 2.89
N ALA A 53 21.63 7.61 2.04
CA ALA A 53 21.47 6.63 0.98
C ALA A 53 21.21 5.22 1.53
N LEU A 54 21.95 4.84 2.58
CA LEU A 54 21.78 3.54 3.25
C LEU A 54 20.41 3.45 3.93
N ALA A 55 19.98 4.51 4.64
CA ALA A 55 18.69 4.56 5.30
C ALA A 55 17.54 4.44 4.29
N LEU A 56 17.60 5.18 3.18
CA LEU A 56 16.60 5.10 2.11
C LEU A 56 16.54 3.71 1.46
N ALA A 57 17.72 3.14 1.14
CA ALA A 57 17.78 1.81 0.53
C ALA A 57 17.18 0.74 1.45
N ALA A 58 17.49 0.79 2.74
CA ALA A 58 16.93 -0.14 3.71
C ALA A 58 15.44 0.12 3.99
N ALA A 59 15.02 1.39 4.05
CA ALA A 59 13.63 1.75 4.25
C ALA A 59 12.72 1.24 3.13
N ALA A 60 13.19 1.26 1.88
CA ALA A 60 12.44 0.74 0.73
C ALA A 60 12.06 -0.75 0.88
N GLU A 61 12.75 -1.50 1.72
CA GLU A 61 12.49 -2.92 1.97
C GLU A 61 11.58 -3.18 3.18
N LEU A 62 11.15 -2.13 3.90
CA LEU A 62 10.30 -2.25 5.10
C LEU A 62 8.82 -2.41 4.76
N SER A 63 8.49 -3.45 4.04
CA SER A 63 7.15 -3.73 3.51
C SER A 63 6.14 -4.28 4.53
N GLY A 64 6.48 -4.36 5.82
CA GLY A 64 5.61 -4.94 6.85
C GLY A 64 5.50 -6.46 6.83
N ARG A 65 6.39 -7.16 6.13
CA ARG A 65 6.45 -8.63 6.06
C ARG A 65 7.44 -9.21 7.05
N SER A 66 7.31 -10.49 7.32
CA SER A 66 8.20 -11.22 8.25
C SER A 66 9.67 -11.24 7.83
N ASP A 67 9.96 -11.06 6.54
CA ASP A 67 11.31 -11.03 5.95
C ASP A 67 11.89 -9.61 5.77
N ALA A 68 11.13 -8.56 6.15
CA ALA A 68 11.50 -7.16 5.90
C ALA A 68 12.87 -6.78 6.48
N TRP A 69 13.21 -7.25 7.68
CA TRP A 69 14.53 -7.01 8.27
C TRP A 69 15.66 -7.62 7.46
N THR A 70 15.49 -8.88 7.00
CA THR A 70 16.49 -9.56 6.18
C THR A 70 16.70 -8.84 4.84
N ARG A 71 15.63 -8.39 4.21
CA ARG A 71 15.72 -7.64 2.95
C ARG A 71 16.38 -6.27 3.16
N ALA A 72 16.00 -5.55 4.20
CA ALA A 72 16.63 -4.27 4.55
C ALA A 72 18.13 -4.43 4.84
N GLU A 73 18.55 -5.47 5.56
CA GLU A 73 19.97 -5.79 5.78
C GLU A 73 20.71 -6.13 4.49
N ASN A 74 20.06 -6.86 3.59
CA ASN A 74 20.63 -7.13 2.26
C ASN A 74 20.78 -5.84 1.44
N ALA A 75 19.83 -4.91 1.53
CA ALA A 75 19.93 -3.60 0.90
C ALA A 75 21.10 -2.79 1.46
N LEU A 76 21.28 -2.73 2.79
CA LEU A 76 22.44 -2.10 3.44
C LEU A 76 23.76 -2.71 2.97
N THR A 77 23.78 -4.01 2.71
CA THR A 77 25.00 -4.72 2.35
C THR A 77 25.35 -4.64 0.86
N ASN A 78 24.34 -4.72 -0.01
CA ASN A 78 24.55 -5.01 -1.43
C ASN A 78 24.21 -3.85 -2.37
N LEU A 79 23.31 -2.95 -1.96
CA LEU A 79 22.78 -1.93 -2.86
C LEU A 79 23.52 -0.59 -2.77
N VAL A 80 24.14 -0.28 -1.62
CA VAL A 80 24.78 1.01 -1.40
C VAL A 80 26.24 0.78 -1.04
N SER A 81 27.11 1.40 -1.83
CA SER A 81 28.55 1.51 -1.52
C SER A 81 28.91 2.99 -1.62
N ASN A 82 29.40 3.54 -0.52
CA ASN A 82 29.86 4.92 -0.46
C ASN A 82 31.18 4.99 0.30
N SER A 83 31.99 5.97 0.01
CA SER A 83 33.26 6.18 0.68
C SER A 83 33.40 7.62 1.14
N THR A 84 33.89 7.80 2.37
CA THR A 84 34.27 9.12 2.87
C THR A 84 35.62 9.53 2.35
N MET A 85 35.82 10.84 2.26
CA MET A 85 37.14 11.44 2.05
C MET A 85 37.52 12.26 3.29
N PHE A 86 38.83 12.54 3.45
CA PHE A 86 39.36 13.38 4.52
C PHE A 86 39.31 12.83 5.95
N SER A 87 38.95 11.56 6.17
CA SER A 87 39.13 10.94 7.47
C SER A 87 40.62 10.67 7.77
N ASP A 88 40.97 10.39 9.02
CA ASP A 88 42.33 10.04 9.41
C ASP A 88 42.81 8.74 8.74
N GLY A 89 41.90 7.83 8.41
CA GLY A 89 42.13 6.61 7.63
C GLY A 89 42.22 6.85 6.11
N GLY A 90 42.12 8.09 5.64
CA GLY A 90 42.01 8.42 4.23
C GLY A 90 40.58 8.22 3.69
N SER A 91 40.44 7.48 2.59
CA SER A 91 39.12 7.09 2.08
C SER A 91 38.64 5.84 2.81
N VAL A 92 37.56 5.98 3.57
CA VAL A 92 36.90 4.86 4.30
C VAL A 92 35.61 4.50 3.59
N SER A 93 35.42 3.22 3.33
CA SER A 93 34.18 2.74 2.69
C SER A 93 33.08 2.60 3.74
N LEU A 94 31.98 3.31 3.54
CA LEU A 94 30.76 3.21 4.33
C LEU A 94 29.94 2.00 3.86
N THR A 95 30.46 0.82 4.10
CA THR A 95 29.78 -0.44 3.78
C THR A 95 29.69 -1.30 5.03
N THR A 96 28.75 -2.22 5.02
CA THR A 96 28.64 -3.22 6.09
C THR A 96 29.83 -4.21 6.09
N GLY A 97 30.67 -4.19 5.04
CA GLY A 97 31.86 -5.05 4.95
C GLY A 97 31.54 -6.55 4.95
N ALA A 98 32.61 -7.36 4.97
CA ALA A 98 32.51 -8.81 5.15
C ALA A 98 32.38 -9.14 6.65
N GLY A 99 31.56 -10.14 6.97
CA GLY A 99 31.38 -10.61 8.36
C GLY A 99 29.91 -10.84 8.71
N ALA A 100 29.69 -11.36 9.91
CA ALA A 100 28.34 -11.56 10.43
C ALA A 100 27.75 -10.25 10.99
N THR A 101 26.45 -10.07 10.85
CA THR A 101 25.71 -9.01 11.54
C THR A 101 25.72 -9.28 13.05
N THR A 102 26.10 -8.29 13.83
CA THR A 102 26.00 -8.34 15.29
C THR A 102 24.64 -7.81 15.70
N VAL A 103 23.87 -8.62 16.40
CA VAL A 103 22.56 -8.24 16.96
C VAL A 103 22.77 -7.80 18.42
N ASP A 104 22.20 -6.66 18.81
CA ASP A 104 22.23 -6.24 20.19
C ASP A 104 21.41 -7.20 21.07
N ALA A 105 22.03 -7.70 22.13
CA ALA A 105 21.41 -8.71 23.00
C ALA A 105 20.22 -8.17 23.80
N THR A 106 20.19 -6.87 24.07
CA THR A 106 19.12 -6.19 24.82
C THR A 106 18.02 -5.71 23.89
N TYR A 107 18.39 -5.24 22.70
CA TYR A 107 17.49 -4.67 21.71
C TYR A 107 17.71 -5.33 20.34
N PRO A 108 17.08 -6.48 20.07
CA PRO A 108 17.29 -7.22 18.81
C PRO A 108 16.94 -6.45 17.54
N ALA A 109 16.20 -5.35 17.68
CA ALA A 109 15.92 -4.41 16.58
C ALA A 109 17.17 -3.60 16.17
N CYS A 110 18.18 -3.48 17.07
CA CYS A 110 19.41 -2.76 16.82
C CYS A 110 20.54 -3.73 16.42
N ARG A 111 21.26 -3.40 15.40
CA ARG A 111 22.28 -4.25 14.80
C ARG A 111 23.43 -3.44 14.25
N SER A 112 24.56 -4.09 14.07
CA SER A 112 25.75 -3.46 13.49
C SER A 112 26.52 -4.44 12.60
N LYS A 113 27.19 -3.90 11.60
CA LYS A 113 28.11 -4.64 10.75
C LYS A 113 29.09 -3.69 10.09
N GLY A 114 30.39 -3.93 10.28
CA GLY A 114 31.43 -3.05 9.74
C GLY A 114 31.31 -1.63 10.27
N GLN A 115 31.28 -0.65 9.38
CA GLN A 115 31.22 0.77 9.72
C GLN A 115 29.77 1.31 9.94
N ILE A 116 28.78 0.44 9.83
CA ILE A 116 27.38 0.84 9.88
C ILE A 116 26.67 0.16 11.03
N SER A 117 25.86 0.96 11.75
CA SER A 117 24.91 0.46 12.74
C SER A 117 23.51 0.95 12.39
N TRP A 118 22.50 0.17 12.75
CA TRP A 118 21.11 0.51 12.49
C TRP A 118 20.17 -0.03 13.56
N CYS A 119 19.03 0.64 13.72
CA CYS A 119 17.91 0.15 14.50
C CYS A 119 16.62 0.21 13.69
N PHE A 120 15.85 -0.86 13.75
CA PHE A 120 14.49 -0.92 13.22
C PHE A 120 13.50 -0.30 14.20
N LEU A 121 12.68 0.63 13.73
CA LEU A 121 11.78 1.42 14.57
C LEU A 121 10.32 1.19 14.19
N ALA A 122 9.45 1.13 15.21
CA ALA A 122 8.01 1.12 15.03
C ALA A 122 7.42 2.53 14.90
N SER A 123 8.06 3.51 15.53
CA SER A 123 7.65 4.92 15.53
C SER A 123 8.85 5.84 15.61
N ILE A 124 8.64 7.11 15.28
CA ILE A 124 9.60 8.20 15.52
C ILE A 124 8.95 9.24 16.43
N PRO A 125 9.71 10.00 17.22
CA PRO A 125 9.19 11.11 17.99
C PRO A 125 8.54 12.16 17.08
N THR A 126 7.48 12.81 17.58
CA THR A 126 6.76 13.86 16.85
C THR A 126 7.61 15.11 16.63
N ASN A 127 8.51 15.42 17.57
CA ASN A 127 9.47 16.51 17.42
C ASN A 127 10.81 15.95 16.98
N ASP A 128 11.42 16.55 15.98
CA ASP A 128 12.73 16.14 15.46
C ASP A 128 13.88 16.34 16.46
N SER A 129 13.69 17.21 17.45
CA SER A 129 14.65 17.42 18.52
C SER A 129 14.64 16.34 19.61
N ASP A 130 13.57 15.53 19.67
CA ASP A 130 13.47 14.49 20.67
C ASP A 130 14.30 13.27 20.28
N PRO A 131 15.05 12.67 21.22
CA PRO A 131 15.87 11.51 20.92
C PRO A 131 15.04 10.26 20.64
N ILE A 132 15.47 9.44 19.70
CA ILE A 132 14.96 8.09 19.51
C ILE A 132 15.45 7.23 20.67
N THR A 133 14.52 6.54 21.31
CA THR A 133 14.79 5.68 22.48
C THR A 133 14.30 4.27 22.24
N SER A 134 14.57 3.36 23.17
CA SER A 134 14.09 1.97 23.09
C SER A 134 12.56 1.85 23.01
N ALA A 135 11.81 2.86 23.41
CA ALA A 135 10.35 2.91 23.26
C ALA A 135 9.91 3.00 21.78
N ASN A 136 10.81 3.46 20.91
CA ASN A 136 10.55 3.58 19.48
C ASN A 136 10.94 2.31 18.70
N TYR A 137 11.67 1.36 19.31
CA TYR A 137 12.17 0.19 18.62
C TYR A 137 11.05 -0.77 18.23
N ALA A 138 11.18 -1.36 17.04
CA ALA A 138 10.21 -2.32 16.55
C ALA A 138 10.38 -3.69 17.25
N ALA A 139 9.27 -4.27 17.68
CA ALA A 139 9.28 -5.60 18.30
C ALA A 139 9.45 -6.73 17.27
N SER A 140 9.12 -6.47 16.01
CA SER A 140 9.18 -7.47 14.94
C SER A 140 9.29 -6.80 13.55
N PRO A 141 9.67 -7.55 12.50
CA PRO A 141 9.67 -7.04 11.13
C PRO A 141 8.31 -6.47 10.66
N ILE A 142 7.22 -7.06 11.13
CA ILE A 142 5.84 -6.66 10.74
C ILE A 142 5.48 -5.28 11.30
N THR A 143 5.97 -4.96 12.50
CA THR A 143 5.70 -3.68 13.17
C THR A 143 6.69 -2.57 12.80
N THR A 144 7.69 -2.88 11.98
CA THR A 144 8.71 -1.91 11.58
C THR A 144 8.18 -0.95 10.53
N ARG A 145 8.39 0.36 10.79
CA ARG A 145 7.98 1.46 9.89
C ARG A 145 9.14 2.32 9.45
N PHE A 146 10.17 2.41 10.30
CA PHE A 146 11.32 3.27 10.07
C PHE A 146 12.60 2.50 10.36
N ILE A 147 13.68 3.01 9.84
CA ILE A 147 15.03 2.58 10.16
C ILE A 147 15.89 3.80 10.48
N GLN A 148 16.62 3.72 11.56
CA GLN A 148 17.69 4.67 11.89
C GLN A 148 19.01 4.02 11.52
N VAL A 149 19.84 4.70 10.74
CA VAL A 149 21.17 4.26 10.32
C VAL A 149 22.18 5.29 10.76
N TRP A 150 23.30 4.85 11.29
CA TRP A 150 24.42 5.74 11.59
C TRP A 150 25.76 5.10 11.20
N ALA A 151 26.67 5.96 10.79
CA ALA A 151 28.05 5.58 10.55
C ALA A 151 28.81 5.49 11.88
N GLN A 152 29.72 4.53 11.99
CA GLN A 152 30.66 4.50 13.13
C GLN A 152 31.52 5.78 13.10
N PRO A 153 31.95 6.26 14.26
CA PRO A 153 32.72 7.49 14.34
C PRO A 153 34.00 7.43 13.52
N GLU A 154 34.18 8.41 12.63
CA GLU A 154 35.39 8.59 11.82
C GLU A 154 36.28 9.67 12.39
N GLY A 155 37.56 9.36 12.54
CA GLY A 155 38.56 10.29 13.08
C GLY A 155 38.90 11.40 12.09
N PHE A 156 39.02 12.63 12.59
CA PHE A 156 39.49 13.80 11.85
C PHE A 156 40.57 14.51 12.66
N THR A 157 41.78 14.60 12.11
CA THR A 157 42.87 15.36 12.72
C THR A 157 43.08 16.68 11.98
N PRO A 158 42.89 17.84 12.65
CA PRO A 158 43.08 19.13 12.03
C PRO A 158 44.57 19.44 11.79
N MET A 159 44.87 20.13 10.70
CA MET A 159 46.19 20.67 10.37
C MET A 159 46.52 21.90 11.21
N PHE A 160 45.50 22.68 11.64
CA PHE A 160 45.68 23.84 12.50
C PHE A 160 46.13 23.37 13.87
N PRO A 161 47.28 23.86 14.38
CA PRO A 161 47.81 23.44 15.69
C PRO A 161 46.92 23.97 16.81
N VAL A 162 45.95 23.17 17.24
CA VAL A 162 45.02 23.53 18.34
C VAL A 162 45.75 23.75 19.67
N SER A 163 47.01 23.32 19.75
CA SER A 163 47.91 23.62 20.89
C SER A 163 48.12 25.10 21.16
N VAL A 164 47.84 25.98 20.19
CA VAL A 164 47.94 27.45 20.36
C VAL A 164 46.80 28.00 21.23
N SER A 165 45.68 27.31 21.35
CA SER A 165 44.49 27.80 22.06
C SER A 165 44.22 27.14 23.39
N SER A 166 44.95 26.11 23.78
CA SER A 166 44.74 25.42 25.07
C SER A 166 46.05 24.99 25.72
N SER A 167 46.21 25.31 26.99
CA SER A 167 47.33 24.98 27.85
C SER A 167 47.42 23.49 28.28
N GLY A 168 46.89 22.57 27.51
CA GLY A 168 46.90 21.13 27.77
C GLY A 168 47.73 20.36 26.71
N ASN A 169 48.23 19.19 27.08
CA ASN A 169 49.06 18.31 26.24
C ASN A 169 48.48 18.13 24.83
N ALA A 170 49.30 18.46 23.85
CA ALA A 170 48.89 18.60 22.43
C ALA A 170 48.78 17.27 21.65
N THR A 171 48.71 16.13 22.33
CA THR A 171 48.92 14.84 21.67
C THR A 171 47.67 14.11 21.21
N ASP A 172 46.44 14.52 21.58
CA ASP A 172 45.22 13.78 21.19
C ASP A 172 44.07 14.74 20.85
N LYS A 173 44.12 15.31 19.66
CA LYS A 173 42.99 16.13 19.18
C LYS A 173 42.52 15.68 17.81
N SER A 174 42.12 14.40 17.72
CA SER A 174 41.22 13.94 16.68
C SER A 174 39.79 14.19 17.16
N TYR A 175 38.97 14.69 16.26
CA TYR A 175 37.51 14.78 16.43
C TYR A 175 36.90 13.56 15.80
N ASN A 176 35.93 12.95 16.47
CA ASN A 176 35.16 11.88 15.89
C ASN A 176 33.88 12.47 15.29
N LEU A 177 33.69 12.30 13.99
CA LEU A 177 32.51 12.70 13.27
C LEU A 177 31.64 11.47 13.01
N THR A 178 30.34 11.60 13.17
CA THR A 178 29.37 10.57 12.87
C THR A 178 28.14 11.23 12.22
N ALA A 179 27.46 10.50 11.40
CA ALA A 179 26.20 10.94 10.80
C ALA A 179 25.09 9.95 11.15
N VAL A 180 23.89 10.45 11.25
CA VAL A 180 22.70 9.68 11.59
C VAL A 180 21.60 10.06 10.61
N SER A 181 20.93 9.06 10.05
CA SER A 181 19.78 9.26 9.18
C SER A 181 18.63 8.37 9.59
N VAL A 182 17.43 8.89 9.50
CA VAL A 182 16.20 8.15 9.73
C VAL A 182 15.37 8.17 8.47
N ALA A 183 15.07 7.00 7.93
CA ALA A 183 14.18 6.85 6.80
C ALA A 183 13.00 5.95 7.17
N GLY A 184 11.89 6.15 6.49
CA GLY A 184 10.70 5.33 6.64
C GLY A 184 10.16 4.95 5.28
N PHE A 185 9.47 3.83 5.27
CA PHE A 185 8.75 3.35 4.11
C PHE A 185 7.27 3.66 4.28
N THR A 186 6.72 4.40 3.36
CA THR A 186 5.29 4.67 3.28
C THR A 186 4.76 3.93 2.07
N SER A 187 4.01 2.85 2.32
CA SER A 187 3.19 2.23 1.30
C SER A 187 1.80 2.83 1.41
N GLY A 188 1.30 3.32 0.31
CA GLY A 188 -0.02 3.91 0.23
C GLY A 188 -0.76 3.40 -1.00
N VAL A 189 -2.07 3.42 -0.93
CA VAL A 189 -2.94 3.13 -2.07
C VAL A 189 -3.77 4.37 -2.35
N CYS A 190 -3.61 4.91 -3.55
CA CYS A 190 -4.37 6.06 -4.01
C CYS A 190 -5.56 5.62 -4.87
N ASN A 191 -6.56 6.46 -4.98
CA ASN A 191 -7.78 6.19 -5.75
C ASN A 191 -8.55 4.95 -5.25
N TYR A 192 -8.65 4.83 -3.97
CA TYR A 192 -9.05 3.63 -3.25
C TYR A 192 -10.49 3.74 -2.74
N THR A 193 -11.20 2.63 -2.65
CA THR A 193 -12.54 2.58 -2.07
C THR A 193 -12.45 2.61 -0.54
N PRO A 194 -13.22 3.44 0.19
CA PRO A 194 -13.13 3.57 1.64
C PRO A 194 -13.79 2.38 2.37
N VAL A 195 -13.30 1.18 2.10
CA VAL A 195 -13.77 -0.06 2.73
C VAL A 195 -12.60 -0.83 3.32
N PHE A 196 -12.82 -1.48 4.44
CA PHE A 196 -11.91 -2.49 4.95
C PHE A 196 -12.63 -3.84 5.05
N MET A 197 -11.87 -4.89 5.00
CA MET A 197 -12.34 -6.26 5.15
C MET A 197 -11.48 -6.99 6.16
N CYS A 198 -12.12 -7.71 7.05
CA CYS A 198 -11.41 -8.65 7.91
C CYS A 198 -10.91 -9.79 7.05
N ASN A 199 -9.60 -10.02 7.10
CA ASN A 199 -8.97 -11.06 6.32
C ASN A 199 -9.72 -12.39 6.48
N PRO A 200 -10.34 -12.94 5.42
CA PRO A 200 -11.08 -14.20 5.51
C PRO A 200 -10.18 -15.38 5.88
N TYR A 201 -8.86 -15.22 5.74
CA TYR A 201 -7.85 -16.24 5.99
C TYR A 201 -7.05 -15.97 7.26
N GLU A 202 -7.48 -15.02 8.11
CA GLU A 202 -6.78 -14.71 9.36
C GLU A 202 -6.80 -15.88 10.33
N MET A 203 -5.73 -15.98 11.13
CA MET A 203 -5.60 -17.04 12.14
C MET A 203 -6.29 -16.62 13.43
N VAL A 204 -7.14 -17.50 13.94
CA VAL A 204 -7.80 -17.36 15.24
C VAL A 204 -7.31 -18.48 16.14
N ASN A 205 -6.62 -18.14 17.24
CA ASN A 205 -6.02 -19.12 18.16
C ASN A 205 -5.13 -20.17 17.47
N GLY A 206 -4.36 -19.75 16.48
CA GLY A 206 -3.43 -20.63 15.74
C GLY A 206 -4.07 -21.49 14.66
N THR A 207 -5.37 -21.33 14.41
CA THR A 207 -6.10 -22.00 13.32
C THR A 207 -6.89 -20.98 12.52
N ASN A 208 -7.16 -21.27 11.25
CA ASN A 208 -8.10 -20.47 10.49
C ASN A 208 -9.33 -21.31 10.07
N THR A 209 -10.46 -20.64 9.93
CA THR A 209 -11.72 -21.25 9.52
C THR A 209 -11.82 -21.49 8.02
N ALA A 210 -10.82 -21.08 7.25
CA ALA A 210 -10.72 -21.24 5.79
C ALA A 210 -10.10 -22.58 5.36
N GLY A 211 -10.04 -23.57 6.26
CA GLY A 211 -9.47 -24.89 5.97
C GLY A 211 -7.94 -24.91 5.93
N GLY A 212 -7.28 -24.02 6.67
CA GLY A 212 -5.82 -23.90 6.71
C GLY A 212 -5.20 -23.07 5.58
N VAL A 213 -6.00 -22.56 4.66
CA VAL A 213 -5.53 -21.72 3.54
C VAL A 213 -5.07 -20.37 4.07
N THR A 214 -3.88 -19.95 3.63
CA THR A 214 -3.36 -18.60 3.92
C THR A 214 -3.82 -17.57 2.89
N LEU A 215 -3.73 -16.29 3.24
CA LEU A 215 -4.03 -15.19 2.30
C LEU A 215 -3.15 -15.26 1.02
N GLU A 216 -1.90 -15.69 1.16
CA GLU A 216 -1.01 -15.90 0.02
C GLU A 216 -1.47 -17.01 -0.90
N GLN A 217 -1.87 -18.16 -0.32
CA GLN A 217 -2.41 -19.27 -1.09
C GLN A 217 -3.72 -18.88 -1.78
N ALA A 218 -4.51 -18.00 -1.17
CA ALA A 218 -5.77 -17.54 -1.74
C ALA A 218 -5.62 -16.79 -3.07
N VAL A 219 -4.46 -16.20 -3.36
CA VAL A 219 -4.19 -15.50 -4.63
C VAL A 219 -3.29 -16.28 -5.58
N THR A 220 -2.56 -17.30 -5.09
CA THR A 220 -1.60 -18.06 -5.90
C THR A 220 -2.09 -19.47 -6.28
N ASP A 221 -2.93 -20.09 -5.44
CA ASP A 221 -3.47 -21.42 -5.71
C ASP A 221 -4.76 -21.33 -6.53
N PRO A 222 -4.79 -21.80 -7.79
CA PRO A 222 -5.98 -21.76 -8.64
C PRO A 222 -7.21 -22.44 -8.02
N ALA A 223 -7.02 -23.44 -7.16
CA ALA A 223 -8.14 -24.13 -6.53
C ALA A 223 -8.84 -23.28 -5.45
N VAL A 224 -8.13 -22.32 -4.89
CA VAL A 224 -8.63 -21.47 -3.81
C VAL A 224 -8.97 -20.06 -4.31
N HIS A 225 -8.21 -19.54 -5.26
CA HIS A 225 -8.34 -18.17 -5.80
C HIS A 225 -9.75 -17.86 -6.33
N ARG A 226 -10.47 -18.86 -6.86
CA ARG A 226 -11.83 -18.72 -7.38
C ARG A 226 -12.94 -18.79 -6.33
N ARG A 227 -12.63 -18.91 -5.05
CA ARG A 227 -13.64 -18.99 -3.97
C ARG A 227 -14.48 -17.73 -3.91
N LEU A 228 -15.78 -17.92 -3.80
CA LEU A 228 -16.71 -16.83 -3.52
C LEU A 228 -16.65 -16.48 -2.03
N ILE A 229 -16.51 -15.21 -1.73
CA ILE A 229 -16.45 -14.69 -0.36
C ILE A 229 -17.69 -13.84 -0.13
N GLU A 230 -18.47 -14.20 0.89
CA GLU A 230 -19.57 -13.40 1.37
C GLU A 230 -19.07 -12.45 2.46
N LEU A 231 -18.92 -11.19 2.11
CA LEU A 231 -18.60 -10.13 3.06
C LEU A 231 -19.86 -9.66 3.76
N ARG A 232 -19.87 -9.70 5.09
CA ARG A 232 -21.01 -9.29 5.91
C ARG A 232 -20.68 -8.07 6.76
N MET A 233 -21.61 -7.13 6.80
CA MET A 233 -21.56 -6.04 7.76
C MET A 233 -21.79 -6.58 9.17
N VAL A 234 -21.14 -5.96 10.14
CA VAL A 234 -21.29 -6.34 11.56
C VAL A 234 -22.36 -5.45 12.19
N GLY A 235 -23.26 -6.07 12.97
CA GLY A 235 -24.24 -5.35 13.76
C GLY A 235 -23.58 -4.52 14.88
N ASN A 236 -24.21 -3.44 15.31
CA ASN A 236 -23.69 -2.58 16.38
C ASN A 236 -23.36 -3.39 17.64
N GLY A 237 -22.13 -3.23 18.14
CA GLY A 237 -21.66 -3.88 19.37
C GLY A 237 -21.23 -5.33 19.23
N SER A 238 -21.20 -5.88 18.03
CA SER A 238 -20.65 -7.21 17.77
C SER A 238 -19.19 -7.12 17.32
N ALA A 239 -18.37 -8.09 17.75
CA ALA A 239 -16.97 -8.17 17.36
C ALA A 239 -16.82 -8.47 15.85
N TYR A 240 -15.81 -7.88 15.24
CA TYR A 240 -15.41 -8.19 13.88
C TYR A 240 -14.65 -9.53 13.84
N GLY A 241 -14.85 -10.28 12.77
CA GLY A 241 -14.15 -11.53 12.53
C GLY A 241 -14.00 -11.81 11.05
N PRO A 242 -13.37 -12.93 10.66
CA PRO A 242 -13.06 -13.26 9.27
C PRO A 242 -14.28 -13.07 8.35
N GLY A 243 -14.08 -12.39 7.21
CA GLY A 243 -15.12 -12.11 6.22
C GLY A 243 -16.13 -11.04 6.62
N ASN A 244 -15.94 -10.34 7.73
CA ASN A 244 -16.66 -9.10 7.98
C ASN A 244 -16.05 -7.94 7.19
N PHE A 245 -16.86 -6.93 6.90
CA PHE A 245 -16.38 -5.70 6.30
C PHE A 245 -16.97 -4.47 6.98
N GLY A 246 -16.28 -3.36 6.84
CA GLY A 246 -16.71 -2.08 7.33
C GLY A 246 -16.16 -0.94 6.48
N PHE A 247 -16.32 0.28 6.96
CA PHE A 247 -15.95 1.47 6.20
C PHE A 247 -14.78 2.18 6.85
N LEU A 248 -13.92 2.72 5.98
CA LEU A 248 -12.87 3.64 6.37
C LEU A 248 -13.38 5.07 6.31
N GLN A 249 -12.75 5.94 7.08
CA GLN A 249 -12.96 7.37 6.90
C GLN A 249 -12.57 7.74 5.46
N PRO A 250 -13.44 8.46 4.72
CA PRO A 250 -13.04 8.99 3.44
C PRO A 250 -11.78 9.85 3.58
N PRO A 251 -10.94 9.93 2.53
CA PRO A 251 -9.77 10.82 2.55
C PRO A 251 -10.15 12.28 2.81
N ASP A 252 -9.17 13.07 3.25
CA ASP A 252 -9.35 14.49 3.53
C ASP A 252 -9.98 15.24 2.35
N GLY A 253 -10.90 16.16 2.66
CA GLY A 253 -11.66 16.93 1.67
C GLY A 253 -12.96 16.28 1.20
N VAL A 254 -13.23 15.03 1.59
CA VAL A 254 -14.50 14.35 1.34
C VAL A 254 -15.35 14.40 2.61
N GLY A 255 -16.66 14.71 2.46
CA GLY A 255 -17.56 14.76 3.62
C GLY A 255 -17.70 13.42 4.34
N ASN A 256 -17.95 13.47 5.65
CA ASN A 256 -18.06 12.28 6.51
C ASN A 256 -19.48 11.67 6.59
N GLY A 257 -20.45 12.19 5.84
CA GLY A 257 -21.83 11.69 5.84
C GLY A 257 -21.97 10.34 5.12
N ALA A 258 -23.08 9.64 5.38
CA ALA A 258 -23.42 8.37 4.71
C ALA A 258 -23.48 8.52 3.17
N GLN A 259 -24.01 9.64 2.70
CA GLN A 259 -24.10 9.93 1.27
C GLN A 259 -22.73 10.20 0.65
N ALA A 260 -21.85 10.95 1.33
CA ALA A 260 -20.49 11.20 0.86
C ALA A 260 -19.66 9.91 0.78
N LEU A 261 -19.78 9.04 1.78
CA LEU A 261 -19.20 7.70 1.76
C LEU A 261 -19.71 6.89 0.55
N ALA A 262 -21.01 6.85 0.34
CA ALA A 262 -21.62 6.13 -0.77
C ALA A 262 -21.12 6.65 -2.13
N GLN A 263 -21.07 7.97 -2.30
CA GLN A 263 -20.53 8.58 -3.52
C GLN A 263 -19.03 8.24 -3.74
N THR A 264 -18.23 8.22 -2.68
CA THR A 264 -16.82 7.80 -2.77
C THR A 264 -16.69 6.32 -3.14
N ILE A 265 -17.58 5.46 -2.65
CA ILE A 265 -17.63 4.05 -3.07
C ILE A 265 -18.08 3.92 -4.53
N ALA A 266 -19.05 4.72 -4.95
CA ALA A 266 -19.66 4.62 -6.28
C ALA A 266 -18.84 5.24 -7.40
N THR A 267 -18.04 6.27 -7.13
CA THR A 267 -17.33 7.03 -8.17
C THR A 267 -16.32 6.19 -8.94
N SER A 268 -16.13 6.52 -10.23
CA SER A 268 -15.03 6.04 -11.05
C SER A 268 -13.74 6.86 -10.90
N LYS A 269 -13.81 7.94 -10.13
CA LYS A 269 -12.70 8.89 -9.88
C LYS A 269 -12.53 9.08 -8.37
N PRO A 270 -12.19 8.02 -7.63
CA PRO A 270 -11.95 8.16 -6.21
C PRO A 270 -10.77 9.11 -5.99
N LEU A 271 -10.85 9.92 -4.92
CA LEU A 271 -9.84 10.90 -4.56
C LEU A 271 -9.14 10.47 -3.27
N GLY A 272 -7.86 10.82 -3.18
CA GLY A 272 -7.07 10.63 -1.97
C GLY A 272 -6.36 9.29 -1.89
N CYS A 273 -5.51 9.18 -0.88
CA CYS A 273 -4.67 8.00 -0.63
C CYS A 273 -4.86 7.53 0.81
N TYR A 274 -4.73 6.22 1.00
CA TYR A 274 -4.64 5.59 2.31
C TYR A 274 -3.22 5.08 2.53
N SER A 275 -2.69 5.30 3.73
CA SER A 275 -1.40 4.76 4.11
C SER A 275 -1.54 3.35 4.69
N ALA A 276 -0.65 2.44 4.32
CA ALA A 276 -0.54 1.13 4.97
C ALA A 276 -0.13 1.24 6.46
N GLN A 277 0.44 2.37 6.85
CA GLN A 277 0.86 2.63 8.23
C GLN A 277 -0.31 2.88 9.16
N GLY A 278 -1.48 3.27 8.62
CA GLY A 278 -2.65 3.45 9.44
C GLY A 278 -3.87 3.90 8.65
N VAL A 279 -4.95 3.16 8.79
CA VAL A 279 -6.27 3.54 8.30
C VAL A 279 -7.18 3.85 9.47
N ASN A 280 -8.16 4.71 9.25
CA ASN A 280 -9.11 5.09 10.28
C ASN A 280 -10.47 4.49 9.95
N THR A 281 -11.11 3.84 10.93
CA THR A 281 -12.48 3.32 10.73
C THR A 281 -13.51 4.45 10.79
N LYS A 282 -14.60 4.26 10.05
CA LYS A 282 -15.76 5.13 10.09
C LYS A 282 -16.89 4.46 10.87
N THR A 283 -17.40 5.16 11.87
CA THR A 283 -18.59 4.72 12.61
C THR A 283 -19.86 4.76 11.77
N GLY A 284 -20.75 3.81 12.01
CA GLY A 284 -22.09 3.76 11.44
C GLY A 284 -22.22 2.90 10.19
N GLN A 285 -23.36 2.24 10.07
CA GLN A 285 -23.61 1.23 9.04
C GLN A 285 -24.00 1.78 7.67
N SER A 286 -24.44 3.01 7.54
CA SER A 286 -24.75 3.73 6.26
C SER A 286 -25.41 2.88 5.15
N THR A 287 -26.29 1.94 5.51
CA THR A 287 -26.70 0.79 4.70
C THR A 287 -27.40 1.15 3.38
N GLY A 288 -28.37 2.06 3.39
CA GLY A 288 -29.15 2.41 2.20
C GLY A 288 -28.31 3.03 1.08
N PRO A 289 -27.66 4.18 1.32
CA PRO A 289 -26.84 4.83 0.31
C PRO A 289 -25.68 3.96 -0.19
N VAL A 290 -25.14 3.10 0.68
CA VAL A 290 -24.03 2.20 0.32
C VAL A 290 -24.50 1.06 -0.58
N GLN A 291 -25.70 0.50 -0.37
CA GLN A 291 -26.29 -0.46 -1.30
C GLN A 291 -26.38 0.14 -2.72
N ASP A 292 -26.89 1.36 -2.82
CA ASP A 292 -26.98 2.08 -4.09
C ASP A 292 -25.59 2.25 -4.73
N ALA A 293 -24.58 2.58 -3.93
CA ALA A 293 -23.21 2.76 -4.40
C ALA A 293 -22.60 1.50 -5.04
N PHE A 294 -22.90 0.33 -4.51
CA PHE A 294 -22.49 -0.95 -5.14
C PHE A 294 -23.34 -1.24 -6.38
N ASN A 295 -24.64 -1.00 -6.31
CA ASN A 295 -25.59 -1.39 -7.34
C ASN A 295 -25.50 -0.55 -8.61
N VAL A 296 -25.15 0.73 -8.54
CA VAL A 296 -24.91 1.56 -9.73
C VAL A 296 -23.81 0.99 -10.63
N ARG A 297 -22.84 0.28 -10.06
CA ARG A 297 -21.77 -0.38 -10.81
C ARG A 297 -22.29 -1.49 -11.72
N PHE A 298 -23.47 -2.04 -11.42
CA PHE A 298 -24.15 -3.07 -12.20
C PHE A 298 -25.24 -2.51 -13.15
N GLY A 299 -25.33 -1.19 -13.29
CA GLY A 299 -26.39 -0.58 -14.08
C GLY A 299 -27.77 -0.81 -13.46
N ILE A 300 -27.85 -0.58 -12.16
CA ILE A 300 -29.10 -0.60 -11.38
C ILE A 300 -29.36 0.83 -10.95
N ALA A 301 -30.60 1.29 -11.13
CA ALA A 301 -31.01 2.64 -10.76
C ALA A 301 -30.90 2.82 -9.24
N ALA A 302 -30.31 3.94 -8.84
CA ALA A 302 -30.21 4.38 -7.47
C ALA A 302 -30.93 5.71 -7.26
N SER A 303 -31.05 6.15 -6.02
CA SER A 303 -31.60 7.47 -5.69
C SER A 303 -30.76 8.59 -6.30
N GLY A 304 -31.35 9.76 -6.57
CA GLY A 304 -30.83 10.90 -7.36
C GLY A 304 -29.52 11.57 -6.93
N HIS A 305 -28.61 10.83 -6.31
CA HIS A 305 -27.28 11.27 -5.93
C HIS A 305 -26.15 10.66 -6.80
N PHE A 306 -26.54 9.88 -7.81
CA PHE A 306 -25.64 9.15 -8.70
C PHE A 306 -25.94 9.45 -10.18
N ASP A 307 -26.38 10.66 -10.48
CA ASP A 307 -26.88 11.08 -11.80
C ASP A 307 -25.78 11.58 -12.75
N THR A 308 -24.52 11.57 -12.33
CA THR A 308 -23.40 12.01 -13.17
C THR A 308 -22.68 10.83 -13.82
N PRO A 309 -22.03 11.00 -14.99
CA PRO A 309 -21.36 9.92 -15.73
C PRO A 309 -20.26 9.18 -14.93
N GLU A 310 -19.69 9.81 -13.90
CA GLU A 310 -18.69 9.17 -13.06
C GLU A 310 -19.23 7.99 -12.24
N TYR A 311 -20.55 7.95 -12.03
CA TYR A 311 -21.24 6.84 -11.38
C TYR A 311 -21.77 5.80 -12.39
N GLY A 312 -21.38 5.90 -13.65
CA GLY A 312 -21.76 4.96 -14.68
C GLY A 312 -21.42 3.52 -14.35
N PRO A 313 -22.17 2.56 -14.89
CA PRO A 313 -21.95 1.13 -14.67
C PRO A 313 -20.69 0.61 -15.34
N ALA A 314 -20.36 -0.66 -15.09
CA ALA A 314 -19.41 -1.43 -15.85
C ALA A 314 -19.89 -1.64 -17.29
N GLU A 315 -18.97 -1.90 -18.20
CA GLU A 315 -19.30 -2.28 -19.59
C GLU A 315 -20.05 -3.61 -19.68
N ASN A 316 -19.67 -4.55 -18.81
CA ASN A 316 -20.33 -5.83 -18.65
C ASN A 316 -20.94 -5.95 -17.25
N VAL A 317 -22.26 -5.95 -17.20
CA VAL A 317 -23.05 -5.88 -15.95
C VAL A 317 -23.77 -7.18 -15.63
N ARG A 318 -23.33 -8.31 -16.13
CA ARG A 318 -23.97 -9.62 -15.86
C ARG A 318 -24.34 -9.76 -14.39
N LYS A 319 -25.65 -9.74 -14.11
CA LYS A 319 -26.22 -9.65 -12.76
C LYS A 319 -27.44 -10.51 -12.53
N GLY A 320 -27.92 -11.17 -13.56
CA GLY A 320 -29.24 -11.78 -13.64
C GLY A 320 -30.20 -10.96 -14.50
N GLY A 321 -31.32 -11.53 -14.88
CA GLY A 321 -32.33 -10.87 -15.72
C GLY A 321 -33.20 -9.89 -14.95
N VAL A 322 -33.89 -9.05 -15.66
CA VAL A 322 -34.83 -8.06 -15.11
C VAL A 322 -36.26 -8.44 -15.48
N ARG A 323 -37.17 -8.42 -14.53
CA ARG A 323 -38.60 -8.69 -14.79
C ARG A 323 -39.21 -7.69 -15.75
N SER A 324 -40.16 -8.15 -16.55
CA SER A 324 -40.75 -7.43 -17.68
C SER A 324 -41.67 -6.25 -17.34
N ASN A 325 -41.79 -5.85 -16.07
CA ASN A 325 -42.67 -4.76 -15.66
C ASN A 325 -42.13 -3.35 -15.94
N GLY A 326 -41.02 -3.24 -16.67
CA GLY A 326 -40.39 -1.97 -17.01
C GLY A 326 -40.12 -1.85 -18.51
N ASN A 327 -39.94 -0.64 -18.98
CA ASN A 327 -39.46 -0.35 -20.31
C ASN A 327 -38.02 -0.85 -20.44
N SER A 328 -37.73 -1.62 -21.49
CA SER A 328 -36.40 -2.20 -21.74
C SER A 328 -35.27 -1.16 -21.85
N SER A 329 -35.63 0.08 -22.11
CA SER A 329 -34.69 1.21 -22.14
C SER A 329 -34.46 1.89 -20.79
N GLN A 330 -35.26 1.64 -19.76
CA GLN A 330 -35.05 2.25 -18.43
C GLN A 330 -33.96 1.50 -17.67
N CYS A 331 -33.22 2.25 -16.83
CA CYS A 331 -32.30 1.65 -15.90
C CYS A 331 -33.07 0.85 -14.83
N PRO A 332 -32.82 -0.46 -14.67
CA PRO A 332 -33.64 -1.31 -13.79
C PRO A 332 -33.39 -0.96 -12.32
N GLN A 333 -34.44 -1.08 -11.51
CA GLN A 333 -34.32 -1.03 -10.04
C GLN A 333 -33.99 -2.42 -9.48
N TYR A 334 -33.37 -2.48 -8.29
CA TYR A 334 -32.97 -3.74 -7.67
C TYR A 334 -34.15 -4.71 -7.48
N ASN A 335 -35.30 -4.26 -7.06
CA ASN A 335 -36.51 -5.06 -6.84
C ASN A 335 -37.11 -5.68 -8.12
N GLN A 336 -36.66 -5.22 -9.27
CA GLN A 336 -37.06 -5.77 -10.59
C GLN A 336 -36.15 -6.92 -11.02
N LEU A 337 -35.05 -7.15 -10.33
CA LEU A 337 -34.12 -8.24 -10.69
C LEU A 337 -34.71 -9.60 -10.34
N THR A 338 -34.33 -10.61 -11.12
CA THR A 338 -34.59 -12.01 -10.85
C THR A 338 -33.34 -12.83 -11.10
N PHE A 339 -33.01 -13.68 -10.14
CA PHE A 339 -31.81 -14.51 -10.17
C PHE A 339 -32.12 -15.98 -10.50
N ASN A 340 -33.41 -16.32 -10.60
CA ASN A 340 -33.90 -17.69 -10.84
C ASN A 340 -34.68 -17.73 -12.15
N GLY A 341 -34.29 -18.61 -13.03
CA GLY A 341 -34.99 -18.88 -14.27
C GLY A 341 -34.06 -19.23 -15.44
N PRO A 342 -34.56 -19.93 -16.43
CA PRO A 342 -33.77 -20.21 -17.63
C PRO A 342 -33.42 -18.92 -18.36
N GLY A 343 -32.15 -18.76 -18.74
CA GLY A 343 -31.63 -17.54 -19.36
C GLY A 343 -31.20 -16.43 -18.37
N ASN A 344 -31.44 -16.59 -17.08
CA ASN A 344 -31.00 -15.68 -16.03
C ASN A 344 -29.68 -16.13 -15.43
N LYS A 345 -28.61 -16.08 -16.18
CA LYS A 345 -27.30 -16.51 -15.70
C LYS A 345 -26.35 -15.32 -15.56
N GLY A 346 -26.46 -14.62 -14.44
CA GLY A 346 -25.33 -13.88 -13.89
C GLY A 346 -24.19 -14.83 -13.53
N LEU A 347 -23.04 -14.30 -13.11
CA LEU A 347 -21.91 -15.12 -12.68
C LEU A 347 -22.34 -16.04 -11.52
N PRO A 348 -22.08 -17.36 -11.62
CA PRO A 348 -22.66 -18.32 -10.69
C PRO A 348 -21.97 -18.31 -9.33
N ARG A 349 -22.71 -18.68 -8.30
CA ARG A 349 -22.18 -18.93 -6.95
C ARG A 349 -21.49 -20.30 -6.90
N ASP A 350 -20.63 -20.49 -5.91
CA ASP A 350 -20.06 -21.79 -5.60
C ASP A 350 -21.15 -22.80 -5.23
N GLN A 351 -20.98 -24.04 -5.64
CA GLN A 351 -21.98 -25.09 -5.46
C GLN A 351 -21.76 -25.96 -4.24
N THR A 352 -20.51 -26.03 -3.78
CA THR A 352 -20.11 -26.91 -2.68
C THR A 352 -20.45 -26.29 -1.33
N THR A 353 -20.37 -27.10 -0.27
CA THR A 353 -20.64 -26.64 1.10
C THR A 353 -19.74 -25.46 1.46
N PRO A 354 -20.31 -24.31 1.90
CA PRO A 354 -19.52 -23.15 2.22
C PRO A 354 -18.70 -23.35 3.50
N TYR A 355 -17.54 -22.70 3.56
CA TYR A 355 -16.73 -22.55 4.75
C TYR A 355 -17.18 -21.35 5.60
N MET A 356 -16.62 -21.20 6.80
CA MET A 356 -16.81 -20.03 7.67
C MET A 356 -18.28 -19.71 7.97
N GLY A 357 -19.10 -20.73 8.24
CA GLY A 357 -20.52 -20.52 8.53
C GLY A 357 -21.31 -19.92 7.38
N GLY A 358 -20.91 -20.18 6.15
CA GLY A 358 -21.57 -19.68 4.94
C GLY A 358 -20.92 -18.43 4.34
N ARG A 359 -19.81 -17.94 4.90
CA ARG A 359 -19.13 -16.72 4.41
C ARG A 359 -18.11 -16.98 3.31
N MET A 360 -17.74 -18.20 3.05
CA MET A 360 -16.81 -18.59 1.99
C MET A 360 -17.26 -19.86 1.31
N GLY A 361 -17.23 -19.86 -0.03
CA GLY A 361 -17.48 -21.04 -0.84
C GLY A 361 -16.25 -21.95 -0.97
N ALA A 362 -16.42 -23.07 -1.63
CA ALA A 362 -15.34 -24.02 -1.90
C ALA A 362 -14.59 -23.75 -3.22
N GLY A 363 -15.03 -22.77 -4.00
CA GLY A 363 -14.42 -22.39 -5.27
C GLY A 363 -14.84 -23.24 -6.48
N ASP A 364 -15.82 -24.10 -6.30
CA ASP A 364 -16.42 -24.86 -7.40
C ASP A 364 -17.73 -24.22 -7.85
N TYR A 365 -17.82 -23.87 -9.14
CA TYR A 365 -18.98 -23.20 -9.71
C TYR A 365 -19.28 -23.68 -11.15
N LEU A 366 -20.54 -23.57 -11.54
CA LEU A 366 -21.03 -24.09 -12.83
C LEU A 366 -20.73 -23.13 -13.99
N LEU A 367 -19.53 -23.20 -14.54
CA LEU A 367 -19.14 -22.41 -15.70
C LEU A 367 -19.56 -23.10 -17.01
N LEU A 368 -19.08 -24.34 -17.22
CA LEU A 368 -19.23 -25.09 -18.45
C LEU A 368 -20.26 -26.20 -18.29
N GLY A 369 -20.80 -26.68 -19.42
CA GLY A 369 -21.74 -27.77 -19.46
C GLY A 369 -23.21 -27.35 -19.70
N PRO A 370 -24.10 -28.33 -19.93
CA PRO A 370 -25.49 -28.09 -20.24
C PRO A 370 -26.24 -27.31 -19.17
N GLY A 371 -26.86 -26.18 -19.54
CA GLY A 371 -27.61 -25.32 -18.65
C GLY A 371 -26.76 -24.49 -17.71
N ASN A 372 -25.42 -24.54 -17.78
CA ASN A 372 -24.51 -23.75 -17.00
C ASN A 372 -24.27 -22.37 -17.62
N TYR A 373 -23.45 -21.55 -16.96
CA TYR A 373 -23.26 -20.14 -17.31
C TYR A 373 -22.91 -19.92 -18.78
N TRP A 374 -21.86 -20.59 -19.29
CA TRP A 374 -21.38 -20.37 -20.65
C TRP A 374 -22.43 -20.78 -21.67
N GLN A 375 -22.94 -22.01 -21.60
CA GLN A 375 -23.93 -22.49 -22.55
C GLN A 375 -25.21 -21.66 -22.52
N THR A 376 -25.67 -21.23 -21.34
CA THR A 376 -26.87 -20.41 -21.23
C THR A 376 -26.69 -19.03 -21.87
N ASN A 377 -25.51 -18.43 -21.75
CA ASN A 377 -25.26 -17.08 -22.27
C ASN A 377 -24.74 -17.10 -23.73
N PHE A 378 -24.00 -18.13 -24.13
CA PHE A 378 -23.27 -18.15 -25.40
C PHE A 378 -23.46 -19.43 -26.22
N GLY A 379 -24.25 -20.38 -25.75
CA GLY A 379 -24.53 -21.63 -26.44
C GLY A 379 -23.29 -22.53 -26.60
N SER A 380 -23.07 -23.01 -27.82
CA SER A 380 -21.90 -23.82 -28.16
C SER A 380 -20.68 -22.99 -28.59
N ALA A 381 -20.69 -21.70 -28.33
CA ALA A 381 -19.58 -20.82 -28.71
C ALA A 381 -18.27 -21.24 -28.04
N SER A 382 -17.16 -21.03 -28.74
CA SER A 382 -15.82 -21.35 -28.26
C SER A 382 -15.44 -20.51 -27.03
N TYR A 383 -14.70 -21.11 -26.14
CA TYR A 383 -14.07 -20.51 -24.98
C TYR A 383 -12.61 -20.97 -24.88
N PRO A 384 -11.75 -20.36 -24.03
CA PRO A 384 -10.37 -20.81 -23.86
C PRO A 384 -10.30 -22.30 -23.45
N SER A 385 -9.52 -23.10 -24.16
CA SER A 385 -9.39 -24.55 -23.87
C SER A 385 -8.81 -24.86 -22.49
N THR A 386 -8.11 -23.92 -21.89
CA THR A 386 -7.61 -24.04 -20.51
C THR A 386 -8.74 -24.17 -19.49
N TRP A 387 -9.94 -23.69 -19.80
CA TRP A 387 -11.09 -23.79 -18.91
C TRP A 387 -11.65 -25.22 -18.78
N ASP A 388 -11.31 -26.09 -19.71
CA ASP A 388 -11.66 -27.52 -19.63
C ASP A 388 -10.89 -28.26 -18.55
N THR A 389 -9.69 -27.78 -18.23
CA THR A 389 -8.79 -28.42 -17.26
C THR A 389 -8.70 -27.66 -15.92
N THR A 390 -8.89 -26.35 -15.95
CA THR A 390 -8.82 -25.50 -14.76
C THR A 390 -9.95 -24.48 -14.82
N THR A 391 -10.89 -24.58 -13.88
CA THR A 391 -11.95 -23.57 -13.77
C THR A 391 -11.33 -22.20 -13.49
N PRO A 392 -11.54 -21.21 -14.38
CA PRO A 392 -11.00 -19.86 -14.19
C PRO A 392 -11.67 -19.16 -13.01
N THR A 393 -11.09 -18.06 -12.55
CA THR A 393 -11.77 -17.14 -11.64
C THR A 393 -12.93 -16.43 -12.38
N ARG A 394 -13.92 -15.95 -11.63
CA ARG A 394 -15.02 -15.18 -12.26
C ARG A 394 -14.52 -13.88 -12.86
N TYR A 395 -13.46 -13.30 -12.27
CA TYR A 395 -12.81 -12.13 -12.82
C TYR A 395 -12.12 -12.42 -14.16
N GLU A 396 -11.50 -13.59 -14.33
CA GLU A 396 -10.91 -14.01 -15.62
C GLU A 396 -11.98 -14.20 -16.69
N VAL A 397 -13.12 -14.81 -16.34
CA VAL A 397 -14.26 -14.92 -17.26
C VAL A 397 -14.77 -13.53 -17.67
N TYR A 398 -14.91 -12.64 -16.71
CA TYR A 398 -15.35 -11.27 -16.96
C TYR A 398 -14.37 -10.49 -17.85
N LYS A 399 -13.06 -10.61 -17.62
CA LYS A 399 -12.03 -9.99 -18.46
C LYS A 399 -12.10 -10.53 -19.91
N TYR A 400 -12.26 -11.83 -20.04
CA TYR A 400 -12.41 -12.46 -21.36
C TYR A 400 -13.63 -11.92 -22.10
N GLU A 401 -14.78 -11.85 -21.44
CA GLU A 401 -16.00 -11.30 -22.04
C GLU A 401 -15.85 -9.83 -22.45
N ARG A 402 -15.22 -9.01 -21.62
CA ARG A 402 -14.94 -7.60 -21.94
C ARG A 402 -14.01 -7.46 -23.15
N ALA A 403 -12.94 -8.23 -23.18
CA ALA A 403 -12.01 -8.21 -24.32
C ALA A 403 -12.70 -8.67 -25.60
N ALA A 404 -13.51 -9.71 -25.54
CA ALA A 404 -14.27 -10.20 -26.68
C ALA A 404 -15.33 -9.19 -27.15
N LEU A 405 -15.97 -8.48 -26.21
CA LEU A 405 -16.92 -7.40 -26.54
C LEU A 405 -16.22 -6.24 -27.25
N ALA A 406 -15.09 -5.79 -26.74
CA ALA A 406 -14.30 -4.70 -27.32
C ALA A 406 -13.79 -5.01 -28.72
N ASN A 407 -13.42 -6.27 -28.96
CA ASN A 407 -12.94 -6.76 -30.25
C ASN A 407 -14.07 -7.17 -31.21
N GLY A 408 -15.35 -7.08 -30.79
CA GLY A 408 -16.48 -7.52 -31.59
C GLY A 408 -16.54 -9.05 -31.84
N THR A 409 -15.84 -9.81 -31.00
CA THR A 409 -15.76 -11.29 -31.10
C THR A 409 -16.59 -12.00 -30.03
N LEU A 410 -17.25 -11.24 -29.14
CA LEU A 410 -18.12 -11.84 -28.13
C LEU A 410 -19.25 -12.62 -28.84
N PRO A 411 -19.43 -13.90 -28.55
CA PRO A 411 -20.46 -14.68 -29.18
C PRO A 411 -21.85 -14.08 -28.94
N SER A 412 -22.70 -14.16 -29.96
CA SER A 412 -24.10 -13.77 -29.81
C SER A 412 -24.80 -14.72 -28.83
N THR A 413 -25.62 -14.13 -27.97
CA THR A 413 -26.43 -14.86 -27.01
C THR A 413 -27.38 -15.83 -27.75
N PRO A 414 -27.39 -17.13 -27.43
CA PRO A 414 -28.18 -18.11 -28.14
C PRO A 414 -29.70 -17.93 -27.93
N PRO A 415 -30.51 -18.40 -28.88
CA PRO A 415 -31.96 -18.42 -28.72
C PRO A 415 -32.37 -19.27 -27.51
N THR A 416 -33.15 -18.75 -26.59
CA THR A 416 -33.91 -19.51 -25.59
C THR A 416 -35.40 -19.29 -25.80
N ALA A 417 -36.23 -20.19 -25.28
CA ALA A 417 -37.67 -20.01 -25.28
C ALA A 417 -38.03 -18.62 -24.72
N ALA A 418 -38.95 -17.96 -25.37
CA ALA A 418 -39.33 -16.58 -25.10
C ALA A 418 -39.43 -16.26 -23.60
N GLN A 419 -38.57 -15.38 -23.16
CA GLN A 419 -38.56 -14.93 -21.78
C GLN A 419 -39.05 -13.50 -21.74
N SER A 420 -40.01 -13.23 -20.89
CA SER A 420 -40.56 -11.90 -20.68
C SER A 420 -39.68 -11.08 -19.69
N LEU A 421 -38.37 -11.19 -19.80
CA LEU A 421 -37.41 -10.51 -18.94
C LEU A 421 -36.71 -9.39 -19.72
N VAL A 422 -36.70 -8.21 -19.15
CA VAL A 422 -35.97 -7.06 -19.66
C VAL A 422 -34.46 -7.31 -19.50
N GLY A 423 -33.67 -6.99 -20.52
CA GLY A 423 -32.22 -7.25 -20.51
C GLY A 423 -31.84 -8.71 -20.79
N VAL A 424 -32.82 -9.58 -21.02
CA VAL A 424 -32.62 -10.91 -21.60
C VAL A 424 -33.11 -10.86 -23.05
N GLN A 425 -32.28 -11.28 -23.97
CA GLN A 425 -32.73 -11.32 -25.38
C GLN A 425 -33.86 -12.32 -25.52
N SER A 426 -34.83 -12.02 -26.37
CA SER A 426 -35.95 -12.95 -26.68
C SER A 426 -35.49 -14.31 -27.19
N THR A 427 -34.22 -14.43 -27.50
CA THR A 427 -33.60 -15.56 -28.14
C THR A 427 -32.36 -16.09 -27.40
N GLY A 428 -32.07 -15.62 -26.18
CA GLY A 428 -30.83 -16.03 -25.53
C GLY A 428 -30.69 -15.63 -24.09
N GLY A 429 -29.51 -15.82 -23.56
CA GLY A 429 -29.17 -15.53 -22.17
C GLY A 429 -29.17 -14.02 -21.80
N GLU A 430 -28.56 -13.70 -20.70
CA GLU A 430 -28.51 -12.33 -20.18
C GLU A 430 -27.71 -11.40 -21.10
N VAL A 431 -28.22 -10.19 -21.33
CA VAL A 431 -27.48 -9.11 -21.99
C VAL A 431 -26.48 -8.51 -21.02
N GLY A 432 -25.18 -8.59 -21.35
CA GLY A 432 -24.12 -8.05 -20.52
C GLY A 432 -24.02 -6.52 -20.54
N THR A 433 -24.50 -5.85 -21.60
CA THR A 433 -24.46 -4.38 -21.69
C THR A 433 -25.53 -3.73 -20.82
N PRO A 434 -25.24 -2.59 -20.16
CA PRO A 434 -26.24 -1.85 -19.39
C PRO A 434 -27.40 -1.36 -20.25
N ALA A 435 -28.57 -1.19 -19.64
CA ALA A 435 -29.72 -0.57 -20.31
C ALA A 435 -29.41 0.88 -20.71
N SER A 436 -29.95 1.34 -21.84
CA SER A 436 -29.66 2.67 -22.38
C SER A 436 -30.15 3.83 -21.49
N GLY A 437 -31.07 3.58 -20.58
CA GLY A 437 -31.54 4.55 -19.58
C GLY A 437 -30.67 4.63 -18.33
N CYS A 438 -29.65 3.79 -18.19
CA CYS A 438 -28.62 3.95 -17.17
C CYS A 438 -27.61 5.03 -17.61
N GLN A 439 -26.78 5.50 -16.67
CA GLN A 439 -25.61 6.31 -17.02
C GLN A 439 -24.73 5.54 -18.04
N PRO A 440 -24.02 6.24 -18.91
CA PRO A 440 -23.09 5.60 -19.85
C PRO A 440 -22.06 4.70 -19.12
N PRO A 441 -21.70 3.55 -19.68
CA PRO A 441 -20.67 2.70 -19.08
C PRO A 441 -19.35 3.44 -18.94
N VAL A 442 -18.67 3.22 -17.81
CA VAL A 442 -17.32 3.72 -17.58
C VAL A 442 -16.31 2.68 -18.10
N THR A 443 -15.45 3.12 -19.01
CA THR A 443 -14.45 2.25 -19.67
C THR A 443 -13.03 2.47 -19.17
N THR A 444 -12.79 3.57 -18.45
CA THR A 444 -11.45 4.00 -18.00
C THR A 444 -10.93 3.23 -16.79
N VAL A 445 -11.82 2.66 -15.99
CA VAL A 445 -11.50 1.85 -14.80
C VAL A 445 -12.41 0.63 -14.73
N ASP A 446 -11.94 -0.42 -14.07
CA ASP A 446 -12.75 -1.62 -13.86
C ASP A 446 -13.78 -1.38 -12.75
N ARG A 447 -15.01 -1.11 -13.16
CA ARG A 447 -16.11 -0.77 -12.25
C ARG A 447 -16.52 -1.90 -11.31
N ARG A 448 -16.21 -3.14 -11.65
CA ARG A 448 -16.53 -4.31 -10.82
C ARG A 448 -15.42 -4.68 -9.85
N LEU A 449 -14.26 -4.02 -9.90
CA LEU A 449 -13.26 -4.13 -8.86
C LEU A 449 -13.53 -3.14 -7.72
N LEU A 450 -13.45 -3.67 -6.52
CA LEU A 450 -13.33 -2.90 -5.29
C LEU A 450 -11.91 -3.00 -4.79
N TYR A 451 -11.38 -1.92 -4.30
CA TYR A 451 -10.07 -1.87 -3.67
C TYR A 451 -10.27 -1.65 -2.17
N GLY A 452 -9.86 -2.59 -1.32
CA GLY A 452 -10.13 -2.59 0.12
C GLY A 452 -8.89 -2.87 0.96
N ALA A 453 -8.80 -2.29 2.17
CA ALA A 453 -7.79 -2.67 3.14
C ALA A 453 -8.16 -4.02 3.76
N LEU A 454 -7.23 -4.95 3.80
CA LEU A 454 -7.34 -6.18 4.58
C LEU A 454 -6.76 -5.93 5.97
N LEU A 455 -7.59 -6.15 6.99
CA LEU A 455 -7.20 -6.03 8.38
C LEU A 455 -7.24 -7.41 9.05
N ASN A 456 -6.31 -7.65 9.95
CA ASN A 456 -6.39 -8.79 10.86
C ASN A 456 -7.28 -8.40 12.05
N CYS A 457 -8.60 -8.52 11.86
CA CYS A 457 -9.57 -8.00 12.81
C CYS A 457 -9.49 -8.68 14.18
N ASN A 458 -9.27 -9.98 14.22
CA ASN A 458 -9.14 -10.70 15.50
C ASN A 458 -7.92 -10.20 16.29
N ALA A 459 -6.79 -10.01 15.63
CA ALA A 459 -5.59 -9.49 16.29
C ALA A 459 -5.78 -8.04 16.77
N LEU A 460 -6.45 -7.20 15.96
CA LEU A 460 -6.72 -5.82 16.31
C LEU A 460 -7.68 -5.71 17.50
N GLU A 461 -8.79 -6.46 17.53
CA GLU A 461 -9.71 -6.47 18.65
C GLU A 461 -9.05 -7.05 19.92
N ALA A 462 -8.23 -8.09 19.78
CA ALA A 462 -7.45 -8.63 20.90
C ALA A 462 -6.43 -7.61 21.44
N ALA A 463 -5.93 -6.71 20.59
CA ALA A 463 -5.06 -5.59 20.99
C ALA A 463 -5.83 -4.39 21.58
N GLY A 464 -7.17 -4.46 21.65
CA GLY A 464 -8.02 -3.44 22.26
C GLY A 464 -8.52 -2.35 21.30
N TYR A 465 -8.37 -2.51 19.99
CA TYR A 465 -8.99 -1.61 19.01
C TYR A 465 -10.49 -1.90 18.88
N ASP A 466 -11.30 -0.86 18.84
CA ASP A 466 -12.74 -0.97 18.60
C ASP A 466 -13.04 -0.73 17.12
N LEU A 467 -13.22 -1.79 16.36
CA LEU A 467 -13.50 -1.69 14.93
C LEU A 467 -14.94 -1.21 14.63
N ASN A 468 -15.86 -1.30 15.60
CA ASN A 468 -17.19 -0.68 15.51
C ASN A 468 -17.17 0.82 15.81
N GLY A 469 -16.11 1.29 16.46
CA GLY A 469 -15.89 2.68 16.83
C GLY A 469 -15.11 3.47 15.80
N ASN A 470 -14.59 4.62 16.25
CA ASN A 470 -13.69 5.46 15.48
C ASN A 470 -12.24 5.15 15.89
N SER A 471 -11.74 4.01 15.44
CA SER A 471 -10.34 3.65 15.65
C SER A 471 -9.45 4.31 14.61
N THR A 472 -8.30 4.78 15.04
CA THR A 472 -7.33 5.49 14.22
C THR A 472 -6.01 4.73 14.12
N ASN A 473 -5.30 4.94 13.00
CA ASN A 473 -3.98 4.35 12.75
C ASN A 473 -3.97 2.81 12.84
N LEU A 474 -5.03 2.16 12.35
CA LEU A 474 -5.09 0.71 12.29
C LEU A 474 -4.09 0.19 11.25
N PRO A 475 -3.18 -0.70 11.64
CA PRO A 475 -2.24 -1.31 10.68
C PRO A 475 -2.99 -2.15 9.64
N VAL A 476 -2.63 -1.97 8.38
CA VAL A 476 -3.17 -2.74 7.26
C VAL A 476 -2.29 -3.96 7.02
N GLU A 477 -2.89 -5.14 6.96
CA GLU A 477 -2.17 -6.39 6.64
C GLU A 477 -1.77 -6.42 5.15
N ALA A 478 -2.70 -6.06 4.28
CA ALA A 478 -2.49 -5.88 2.86
C ALA A 478 -3.58 -4.98 2.27
N PHE A 479 -3.31 -4.36 1.14
CA PHE A 479 -4.37 -3.85 0.28
C PHE A 479 -4.75 -4.93 -0.73
N ALA A 480 -6.03 -4.99 -1.09
CA ALA A 480 -6.53 -6.02 -1.99
C ALA A 480 -7.52 -5.46 -3.00
N SER A 481 -7.61 -6.12 -4.13
CA SER A 481 -8.68 -5.94 -5.09
C SER A 481 -9.65 -7.12 -5.01
N PHE A 482 -10.94 -6.79 -5.06
CA PHE A 482 -12.03 -7.75 -4.99
C PHE A 482 -12.98 -7.55 -6.16
N PHE A 483 -13.30 -8.63 -6.84
CA PHE A 483 -14.25 -8.60 -7.93
C PHE A 483 -15.67 -8.77 -7.39
N LEU A 484 -16.53 -7.79 -7.62
CA LEU A 484 -17.96 -7.86 -7.31
C LEU A 484 -18.66 -8.84 -8.25
N THR A 485 -19.21 -9.91 -7.70
CA THR A 485 -19.80 -10.98 -8.51
C THR A 485 -21.28 -10.78 -8.78
N GLU A 486 -21.99 -10.10 -7.87
CA GLU A 486 -23.44 -9.85 -7.99
C GLU A 486 -23.84 -8.55 -7.28
N PRO A 487 -25.03 -7.99 -7.57
CA PRO A 487 -25.58 -6.84 -6.88
C PRO A 487 -25.88 -7.12 -5.41
N VAL A 488 -25.83 -6.07 -4.59
CA VAL A 488 -26.13 -6.14 -3.15
C VAL A 488 -27.64 -6.19 -2.92
N ALA A 489 -28.10 -7.25 -2.25
CA ALA A 489 -29.52 -7.61 -2.13
C ALA A 489 -30.31 -6.78 -1.11
N SER A 490 -29.69 -6.27 -0.06
CA SER A 490 -30.39 -5.68 1.07
C SER A 490 -29.70 -4.41 1.55
N ALA A 491 -30.52 -3.45 1.99
CA ALA A 491 -30.06 -2.25 2.70
C ALA A 491 -30.03 -2.43 4.22
N SER A 492 -30.19 -3.66 4.72
CA SER A 492 -30.19 -3.96 6.15
C SER A 492 -28.75 -4.06 6.71
N SER A 493 -28.68 -4.09 8.04
CA SER A 493 -27.41 -4.34 8.75
C SER A 493 -26.77 -5.71 8.44
N ASP A 494 -27.56 -6.62 7.87
CA ASP A 494 -27.10 -7.96 7.45
C ASP A 494 -26.77 -8.01 5.94
N ALA A 495 -26.60 -6.84 5.30
CA ALA A 495 -26.23 -6.80 3.89
C ALA A 495 -24.93 -7.58 3.66
N SER A 496 -24.97 -8.47 2.69
CA SER A 496 -23.81 -9.20 2.22
C SER A 496 -23.38 -8.70 0.85
N VAL A 497 -22.05 -8.59 0.66
CA VAL A 497 -21.43 -8.26 -0.61
C VAL A 497 -20.67 -9.49 -1.08
N MET A 498 -21.06 -10.02 -2.23
CA MET A 498 -20.43 -11.22 -2.78
C MET A 498 -19.26 -10.83 -3.66
N VAL A 499 -18.07 -11.28 -3.28
CA VAL A 499 -16.82 -10.94 -3.96
C VAL A 499 -15.96 -12.18 -4.21
N GLU A 500 -15.00 -12.00 -5.10
CA GLU A 500 -13.89 -12.92 -5.34
C GLU A 500 -12.60 -12.13 -5.15
N LEU A 501 -11.65 -12.67 -4.39
CA LEU A 501 -10.34 -12.02 -4.19
C LEU A 501 -9.54 -12.11 -5.49
N VAL A 502 -9.01 -10.99 -5.97
CA VAL A 502 -8.24 -10.95 -7.23
C VAL A 502 -6.75 -10.82 -6.95
N ASP A 503 -6.31 -9.74 -6.32
CA ASP A 503 -4.91 -9.47 -6.01
C ASP A 503 -4.74 -8.94 -4.58
N ILE A 504 -3.53 -9.09 -4.05
CA ILE A 504 -3.08 -8.44 -2.82
C ILE A 504 -1.79 -7.68 -3.05
N SER A 505 -1.60 -6.60 -2.31
CA SER A 505 -0.37 -5.80 -2.39
C SER A 505 0.86 -6.62 -2.01
N GLY A 506 1.95 -6.35 -2.73
CA GLY A 506 3.23 -7.02 -2.51
C GLY A 506 3.32 -8.46 -3.02
N ARG A 507 2.40 -8.89 -3.88
CA ARG A 507 2.46 -10.15 -4.63
C ARG A 507 2.27 -9.88 -6.11
N GLU A 508 2.96 -10.62 -6.95
CA GLU A 508 2.62 -10.69 -8.37
C GLU A 508 1.24 -11.33 -8.50
N GLY A 509 0.41 -10.78 -9.36
CA GLY A 509 -0.95 -11.21 -9.58
C GLY A 509 -1.45 -10.78 -10.95
N GLN A 510 -2.72 -10.38 -11.04
CA GLN A 510 -3.33 -9.95 -12.30
C GLN A 510 -3.06 -8.47 -12.64
N GLY A 511 -2.23 -7.77 -11.85
CA GLY A 511 -1.83 -6.38 -12.05
C GLY A 511 -2.93 -5.36 -11.72
N THR A 512 -3.96 -5.76 -11.00
CA THR A 512 -5.08 -4.86 -10.69
C THR A 512 -4.73 -3.76 -9.70
N LEU A 513 -3.64 -3.93 -8.96
CA LEU A 513 -3.13 -2.96 -7.97
C LEU A 513 -1.97 -2.10 -8.47
N ASP A 514 -1.37 -2.41 -9.63
CA ASP A 514 -0.13 -1.76 -10.10
C ASP A 514 -0.25 -0.23 -10.25
N ASN A 515 -1.42 0.26 -10.64
CA ASN A 515 -1.67 1.69 -10.81
C ASN A 515 -2.13 2.40 -9.52
N PHE A 516 -2.37 1.67 -8.45
CA PHE A 516 -2.93 2.20 -7.21
C PHE A 516 -1.90 2.27 -6.10
N LEU A 517 -0.91 1.38 -6.11
CA LEU A 517 0.16 1.36 -5.12
C LEU A 517 1.08 2.58 -5.31
N ARG A 518 1.43 3.21 -4.19
CA ARG A 518 2.40 4.29 -4.08
C ARG A 518 3.33 3.94 -2.93
N ASP A 519 4.45 3.34 -3.31
CA ASP A 519 5.48 2.95 -2.36
C ASP A 519 6.58 4.01 -2.42
N GLU A 520 6.83 4.66 -1.29
CA GLU A 520 7.82 5.72 -1.20
C GLU A 520 8.67 5.53 0.05
N ALA A 521 9.98 5.49 -0.16
CA ALA A 521 10.94 5.62 0.93
C ALA A 521 11.28 7.10 1.11
N GLN A 522 11.14 7.60 2.32
CA GLN A 522 11.33 9.01 2.65
C GLN A 522 12.30 9.16 3.81
N LEU A 523 13.18 10.18 3.72
CA LEU A 523 13.99 10.63 4.86
C LEU A 523 13.15 11.50 5.79
N TYR A 524 13.30 11.26 7.07
CA TYR A 524 12.65 12.03 8.13
C TYR A 524 13.64 12.90 8.90
N ARG A 525 14.86 12.47 9.09
CA ARG A 525 15.98 13.21 9.67
C ARG A 525 17.32 12.50 9.46
#